data_7a8b6c8dc1d49860146be39f26571360
#
_entry.id   7a8b6c8dc1d49860146be39f26571360
#
_cell.length_a   1.000
_cell.length_b   1.000
_cell.length_c   1.000
_cell.angle_alpha   90.00
_cell.angle_beta   90.00
_cell.angle_gamma   90.00
#
_symmetry.space_group_name_H-M   'P 1'
#
loop_
_entity.id
_entity.type
_entity.pdbx_description
1 polymer ?
#
loop_
_entity_poly.entity_id
_entity_poly.type
_entity_poly.pdbx_seq_one_letter_code
_entity_poly.pdbx_strand_id
1 'polypeptide(L)'
;RDCIDAGLTLIRFSVIGYNREEYKHWMEVDNWDLITRNVIEAIAYVKETGADCSIDSYHLIQDPNNADYELAEYRKNFIDVVGTNAYVWKMHNWAGNLEAGYQRLGFGITEKRSCGRPFAPELTIRAGGLKGHRGAVTPCCQTMGPPAESLSVLGHMDTQTFEEVWMGDLYENLRDAHMKGEFDRV
;
A
#
# COMPACT_ATOMS: atom_id res chain seq x y z
N ARG A 1 3.24 14.70 -15.93
CA ARG A 1 2.44 15.69 -16.68
C ARG A 1 1.37 14.97 -17.46
N ASP A 2 1.73 14.06 -18.38
CA ASP A 2 0.79 13.35 -19.27
C ASP A 2 -0.41 12.70 -18.54
N CYS A 3 -0.18 12.14 -17.34
CA CYS A 3 -1.27 11.58 -16.53
C CYS A 3 -2.23 12.67 -16.00
N ILE A 4 -1.69 13.82 -15.61
CA ILE A 4 -2.50 14.96 -15.15
C ILE A 4 -3.32 15.49 -16.32
N ASP A 5 -2.70 15.65 -17.49
CA ASP A 5 -3.36 16.12 -18.72
C ASP A 5 -4.44 15.13 -19.19
N ALA A 6 -4.26 13.84 -18.91
CA ALA A 6 -5.25 12.80 -19.18
C ALA A 6 -6.41 12.74 -18.14
N GLY A 7 -6.43 13.66 -17.16
CA GLY A 7 -7.51 13.76 -16.18
C GLY A 7 -7.29 12.93 -14.90
N LEU A 8 -6.04 12.62 -14.55
CA LEU A 8 -5.75 12.00 -13.27
C LEU A 8 -6.07 12.97 -12.12
N THR A 9 -6.86 12.53 -11.15
CA THR A 9 -7.37 13.38 -10.05
C THR A 9 -6.55 13.28 -8.76
N LEU A 10 -5.67 12.28 -8.64
CA LEU A 10 -4.81 12.11 -7.47
C LEU A 10 -3.48 11.47 -7.84
N ILE A 11 -2.39 12.08 -7.37
CA ILE A 11 -1.06 11.46 -7.34
C ILE A 11 -0.60 11.39 -5.89
N ARG A 12 -0.20 10.19 -5.44
CA ARG A 12 0.37 10.00 -4.13
C ARG A 12 1.78 9.45 -4.24
N PHE A 13 2.74 10.22 -3.75
CA PHE A 13 4.14 9.83 -3.72
C PHE A 13 4.47 9.08 -2.43
N SER A 14 4.95 7.85 -2.53
CA SER A 14 5.46 7.10 -1.38
C SER A 14 6.83 7.64 -0.98
N VAL A 15 6.88 8.32 0.17
CA VAL A 15 8.10 8.90 0.74
C VAL A 15 8.26 8.31 2.13
N ILE A 16 8.84 7.11 2.19
CA ILE A 16 9.04 6.39 3.44
C ILE A 16 10.38 6.82 4.05
N GLY A 17 10.30 7.42 5.22
CA GLY A 17 11.42 8.06 5.92
C GLY A 17 11.15 9.53 6.22
N TYR A 18 11.41 9.97 7.44
CA TYR A 18 11.10 11.33 7.91
C TYR A 18 12.23 12.35 7.66
N ASN A 19 13.36 11.87 7.12
CA ASN A 19 14.48 12.67 6.63
C ASN A 19 15.25 11.88 5.57
N ARG A 20 16.33 12.48 5.01
CA ARG A 20 17.12 11.86 3.94
C ARG A 20 17.72 10.51 4.33
N GLU A 21 18.27 10.39 5.55
CA GLU A 21 18.95 9.16 6.01
C GLU A 21 17.95 8.03 6.16
N GLU A 22 16.79 8.30 6.79
CA GLU A 22 15.71 7.34 6.93
C GLU A 22 15.08 6.97 5.58
N TYR A 23 14.90 7.95 4.69
CA TYR A 23 14.45 7.67 3.33
C TYR A 23 15.40 6.73 2.60
N LYS A 24 16.71 6.99 2.66
CA LYS A 24 17.72 6.13 2.06
C LYS A 24 17.72 4.72 2.67
N HIS A 25 17.55 4.62 3.98
CA HIS A 25 17.45 3.34 4.68
C HIS A 25 16.27 2.52 4.21
N TRP A 26 15.07 3.10 4.18
CA TRP A 26 13.83 2.37 3.87
C TRP A 26 13.59 2.16 2.38
N MET A 27 13.98 3.12 1.55
CA MET A 27 13.80 3.04 0.10
C MET A 27 14.98 2.39 -0.62
N GLU A 28 16.08 2.12 0.09
CA GLU A 28 17.34 1.56 -0.42
C GLU A 28 17.98 2.36 -1.56
N VAL A 29 17.56 3.63 -1.72
CA VAL A 29 18.09 4.56 -2.73
C VAL A 29 18.27 5.97 -2.14
N ASP A 30 19.29 6.70 -2.59
CA ASP A 30 19.51 8.10 -2.19
C ASP A 30 18.96 9.07 -3.24
N ASN A 31 17.64 9.13 -3.34
CA ASN A 31 16.92 9.98 -4.28
C ASN A 31 16.10 11.10 -3.59
N TRP A 32 16.49 11.51 -2.38
CA TRP A 32 15.76 12.52 -1.60
C TRP A 32 15.56 13.84 -2.35
N ASP A 33 16.62 14.37 -2.97
CA ASP A 33 16.53 15.62 -3.73
C ASP A 33 15.68 15.46 -5.00
N LEU A 34 15.76 14.29 -5.63
CA LEU A 34 14.98 13.99 -6.83
C LEU A 34 13.49 13.92 -6.51
N ILE A 35 13.09 13.19 -5.46
CA ILE A 35 11.68 13.08 -5.09
C ILE A 35 11.12 14.42 -4.62
N THR A 36 11.89 15.18 -3.84
CA THR A 36 11.52 16.54 -3.40
C THR A 36 11.24 17.44 -4.60
N ARG A 37 12.15 17.49 -5.56
CA ARG A 37 11.99 18.26 -6.79
C ARG A 37 10.77 17.79 -7.61
N ASN A 38 10.61 16.49 -7.79
CA ASN A 38 9.49 15.96 -8.58
C ASN A 38 8.12 16.30 -7.98
N VAL A 39 8.02 16.30 -6.65
CA VAL A 39 6.77 16.70 -5.96
C VAL A 39 6.51 18.18 -6.13
N ILE A 40 7.53 19.03 -5.95
CA ILE A 40 7.43 20.49 -6.18
C ILE A 40 7.01 20.78 -7.63
N GLU A 41 7.63 20.14 -8.62
CA GLU A 41 7.28 20.30 -10.03
C GLU A 41 5.86 19.83 -10.35
N ALA A 42 5.39 18.74 -9.74
CA ALA A 42 4.03 18.25 -9.91
C ALA A 42 3.00 19.26 -9.34
N ILE A 43 3.26 19.80 -8.14
CA ILE A 43 2.41 20.83 -7.52
C ILE A 43 2.39 22.11 -8.38
N ALA A 44 3.56 22.55 -8.84
CA ALA A 44 3.65 23.72 -9.71
C ALA A 44 2.86 23.52 -11.01
N TYR A 45 2.98 22.36 -11.63
CA TYR A 45 2.25 22.03 -12.85
C TYR A 45 0.73 22.02 -12.67
N VAL A 46 0.22 21.41 -11.60
CA VAL A 46 -1.21 21.44 -11.27
C VAL A 46 -1.70 22.88 -11.08
N LYS A 47 -0.92 23.72 -10.38
CA LYS A 47 -1.27 25.15 -10.19
C LYS A 47 -1.26 25.93 -11.50
N GLU A 48 -0.29 25.71 -12.36
CA GLU A 48 -0.14 26.38 -13.65
C GLU A 48 -1.28 26.03 -14.61
N THR A 49 -1.65 24.75 -14.68
CA THR A 49 -2.69 24.26 -15.59
C THR A 49 -4.11 24.39 -15.06
N GLY A 50 -4.27 24.59 -13.75
CA GLY A 50 -5.57 24.56 -13.09
C GLY A 50 -6.23 23.18 -13.09
N ALA A 51 -5.44 22.12 -13.25
CA ALA A 51 -5.93 20.73 -13.28
C ALA A 51 -6.55 20.34 -11.93
N ASP A 52 -7.65 19.60 -11.97
CA ASP A 52 -8.29 19.02 -10.77
C ASP A 52 -7.54 17.75 -10.33
N CYS A 53 -6.31 17.94 -9.84
CA CYS A 53 -5.45 16.86 -9.39
C CYS A 53 -4.82 17.18 -8.04
N SER A 54 -5.10 16.34 -7.05
CA SER A 54 -4.46 16.42 -5.73
C SER A 54 -3.07 15.76 -5.75
N ILE A 55 -2.11 16.41 -5.11
CA ILE A 55 -0.77 15.87 -4.93
C ILE A 55 -0.55 15.62 -3.44
N ASP A 56 -0.44 14.35 -3.07
CA ASP A 56 -0.22 13.92 -1.70
C ASP A 56 1.13 13.20 -1.56
N SER A 57 1.70 13.23 -0.36
CA SER A 57 2.77 12.32 0.04
C SER A 57 2.24 11.25 1.00
N TYR A 58 2.90 10.10 0.99
CA TYR A 58 2.57 8.97 1.85
C TYR A 58 3.77 8.57 2.69
N HIS A 59 3.59 8.53 3.99
CA HIS A 59 4.62 8.13 4.94
C HIS A 59 4.09 7.02 5.86
N LEU A 60 4.98 6.12 6.28
CA LEU A 60 4.69 5.07 7.27
C LEU A 60 5.46 5.38 8.56
N ILE A 61 4.73 5.54 9.67
CA ILE A 61 5.33 5.61 11.00
C ILE A 61 5.92 4.23 11.32
N GLN A 62 7.20 4.21 11.63
CA GLN A 62 8.01 3.00 11.79
C GLN A 62 8.07 2.54 13.25
N ASP A 63 8.33 3.49 14.16
CA ASP A 63 8.39 3.23 15.60
C ASP A 63 7.25 3.93 16.34
N PRO A 64 6.31 3.16 16.92
CA PRO A 64 5.19 3.73 17.66
C PRO A 64 5.60 4.54 18.90
N ASN A 65 6.80 4.28 19.47
CA ASN A 65 7.30 5.07 20.59
C ASN A 65 7.81 6.45 20.18
N ASN A 66 8.17 6.60 18.90
CA ASN A 66 8.70 7.82 18.33
C ASN A 66 7.73 8.48 17.32
N ALA A 67 6.46 8.05 17.28
CA ALA A 67 5.51 8.48 16.26
C ALA A 67 5.39 10.01 16.14
N ASP A 68 5.30 10.72 17.26
CA ASP A 68 5.18 12.18 17.27
C ASP A 68 6.46 12.85 16.74
N TYR A 69 7.63 12.32 17.09
CA TYR A 69 8.90 12.79 16.58
C TYR A 69 9.04 12.53 15.08
N GLU A 70 8.75 11.32 14.62
CA GLU A 70 8.79 10.98 13.19
C GLU A 70 7.86 11.90 12.38
N LEU A 71 6.66 12.16 12.87
CA LEU A 71 5.69 13.03 12.21
C LEU A 71 6.18 14.49 12.16
N ALA A 72 6.75 14.99 13.27
CA ALA A 72 7.28 16.35 13.34
C ALA A 72 8.46 16.53 12.37
N GLU A 73 9.38 15.57 12.35
CA GLU A 73 10.54 15.60 11.43
C GLU A 73 10.09 15.42 9.96
N TYR A 74 9.11 14.56 9.68
CA TYR A 74 8.58 14.42 8.33
C TYR A 74 7.93 15.71 7.83
N ARG A 75 7.16 16.38 8.70
CA ARG A 75 6.57 17.68 8.39
C ARG A 75 7.65 18.70 8.04
N LYS A 76 8.61 18.88 8.93
CA LYS A 76 9.70 19.87 8.80
C LYS A 76 10.59 19.61 7.58
N ASN A 77 10.97 18.34 7.35
CA ASN A 77 11.96 17.99 6.34
C ASN A 77 11.37 17.75 4.94
N PHE A 78 10.06 17.49 4.85
CA PHE A 78 9.40 17.18 3.57
C PHE A 78 8.13 17.99 3.34
N ILE A 79 7.10 17.85 4.18
CA ILE A 79 5.78 18.45 3.93
C ILE A 79 5.85 19.96 3.75
N ASP A 80 6.47 20.66 4.69
CA ASP A 80 6.60 22.13 4.67
C ASP A 80 7.55 22.62 3.56
N VAL A 81 8.50 21.78 3.15
CA VAL A 81 9.44 22.08 2.06
C VAL A 81 8.76 22.01 0.70
N VAL A 82 7.95 20.98 0.47
CA VAL A 82 7.31 20.77 -0.84
C VAL A 82 5.93 21.41 -0.94
N GLY A 83 5.28 21.71 0.17
CA GLY A 83 3.95 22.29 0.21
C GLY A 83 2.83 21.34 -0.20
N THR A 84 2.92 20.07 0.22
CA THR A 84 1.94 19.02 -0.06
C THR A 84 1.15 18.62 1.19
N ASN A 85 0.10 17.81 1.00
CA ASN A 85 -0.56 17.10 2.08
C ASN A 85 0.18 15.81 2.40
N ALA A 86 0.09 15.36 3.66
CA ALA A 86 0.60 14.07 4.08
C ALA A 86 -0.52 13.08 4.36
N TYR A 87 -0.39 11.92 3.79
CA TYR A 87 -1.14 10.75 4.19
C TYR A 87 -0.23 9.84 5.02
N VAL A 88 -0.49 9.78 6.32
CA VAL A 88 0.37 9.07 7.27
C VAL A 88 -0.32 7.82 7.78
N TRP A 89 0.38 6.72 7.74
CA TRP A 89 -0.12 5.43 8.21
C TRP A 89 0.87 4.76 9.16
N LYS A 90 0.41 3.76 9.88
CA LYS A 90 1.28 2.88 10.67
C LYS A 90 1.92 1.85 9.75
N MET A 91 3.20 1.55 9.97
CA MET A 91 3.85 0.48 9.26
C MET A 91 3.15 -0.85 9.59
N HIS A 92 2.74 -1.56 8.57
CA HIS A 92 2.14 -2.88 8.68
C HIS A 92 3.16 -3.98 8.38
N ASN A 93 2.82 -5.22 8.67
CA ASN A 93 3.74 -6.34 8.58
C ASN A 93 3.63 -7.16 7.28
N TRP A 94 2.89 -6.68 6.28
CA TRP A 94 2.68 -7.40 5.02
C TRP A 94 2.33 -8.87 5.22
N ALA A 95 1.26 -9.14 5.98
CA ALA A 95 0.78 -10.48 6.31
C ALA A 95 1.84 -11.36 7.01
N GLY A 96 2.64 -10.76 7.88
CA GLY A 96 3.64 -11.46 8.69
C GLY A 96 5.05 -11.53 8.07
N ASN A 97 5.25 -10.96 6.88
CA ASN A 97 6.57 -10.99 6.22
C ASN A 97 7.56 -9.98 6.80
N LEU A 98 7.08 -9.00 7.57
CA LEU A 98 7.90 -8.01 8.26
C LEU A 98 7.52 -7.93 9.74
N GLU A 99 8.51 -7.96 10.61
CA GLU A 99 8.31 -7.69 12.02
C GLU A 99 8.25 -6.17 12.26
N ALA A 100 7.07 -5.61 12.33
CA ALA A 100 6.86 -4.18 12.54
C ALA A 100 6.77 -3.83 14.02
N GLY A 101 7.27 -2.63 14.39
CA GLY A 101 7.32 -2.14 15.78
C GLY A 101 5.94 -2.06 16.43
N TYR A 102 4.91 -1.69 15.70
CA TYR A 102 3.53 -1.65 16.20
C TYR A 102 3.00 -3.00 16.68
N GLN A 103 3.45 -4.10 16.11
CA GLN A 103 3.06 -5.44 16.54
C GLN A 103 3.79 -5.89 17.78
N ARG A 104 5.10 -5.58 17.90
CA ARG A 104 5.89 -5.90 19.09
C ARG A 104 5.31 -5.27 20.35
N LEU A 105 4.70 -4.09 20.23
CA LEU A 105 4.09 -3.37 21.35
C LEU A 105 2.63 -3.75 21.62
N GLY A 106 2.12 -4.79 20.97
CA GLY A 106 0.75 -5.24 21.17
C GLY A 106 -0.32 -4.29 20.61
N PHE A 107 0.06 -3.33 19.77
CA PHE A 107 -0.90 -2.51 19.03
C PHE A 107 -1.52 -3.26 17.86
N GLY A 108 -1.08 -4.49 17.63
CA GLY A 108 -1.70 -5.39 16.68
C GLY A 108 -3.08 -5.83 17.14
N ILE A 109 -3.91 -6.21 16.19
CA ILE A 109 -5.19 -6.83 16.47
C ILE A 109 -4.92 -8.22 17.04
N THR A 110 -5.20 -8.43 18.31
CA THR A 110 -5.07 -9.73 18.96
C THR A 110 -6.26 -10.64 18.64
N GLU A 111 -7.39 -10.05 18.27
CA GLU A 111 -8.57 -10.77 17.81
C GLU A 111 -8.61 -10.83 16.30
N LYS A 112 -8.88 -12.00 15.76
CA LYS A 112 -9.13 -12.19 14.33
C LYS A 112 -10.43 -11.47 13.96
N ARG A 113 -10.36 -10.59 12.96
CA ARG A 113 -11.51 -9.76 12.52
C ARG A 113 -11.60 -9.73 11.01
N SER A 114 -12.81 -9.69 10.49
CA SER A 114 -13.03 -9.37 9.09
C SER A 114 -12.56 -7.95 8.77
N CYS A 115 -11.79 -7.78 7.71
CA CYS A 115 -11.30 -6.47 7.25
C CYS A 115 -12.16 -5.85 6.12
N GLY A 116 -13.20 -6.52 5.67
CA GLY A 116 -14.04 -6.08 4.56
C GLY A 116 -13.43 -6.21 3.15
N ARG A 117 -12.13 -6.44 3.01
CA ARG A 117 -11.46 -6.56 1.70
C ARG A 117 -12.05 -7.64 0.78
N PRO A 118 -12.43 -8.83 1.26
CA PRO A 118 -13.07 -9.86 0.40
C PRO A 118 -14.39 -9.42 -0.21
N PHE A 119 -15.00 -8.34 0.29
CA PHE A 119 -16.30 -7.82 -0.14
C PHE A 119 -16.19 -6.51 -0.93
N ALA A 120 -15.01 -5.91 -0.96
CA ALA A 120 -14.76 -4.70 -1.73
C ALA A 120 -14.71 -5.03 -3.23
N PRO A 121 -15.28 -4.19 -4.12
CA PRO A 121 -15.31 -4.43 -5.56
C PRO A 121 -13.93 -4.13 -6.20
N GLU A 122 -12.89 -4.72 -5.67
CA GLU A 122 -11.51 -4.54 -6.11
C GLU A 122 -10.73 -5.85 -6.05
N LEU A 123 -9.82 -6.05 -7.00
CA LEU A 123 -8.87 -7.15 -7.01
C LEU A 123 -7.44 -6.62 -6.91
N THR A 124 -6.61 -7.34 -6.19
CA THR A 124 -5.16 -7.14 -6.24
C THR A 124 -4.56 -8.19 -7.16
N ILE A 125 -3.94 -7.74 -8.25
CA ILE A 125 -3.31 -8.61 -9.25
C ILE A 125 -1.80 -8.42 -9.17
N ARG A 126 -1.07 -9.51 -9.02
CA ARG A 126 0.40 -9.54 -9.01
C ARG A 126 0.91 -9.99 -10.37
N ALA A 127 2.02 -9.40 -10.82
CA ALA A 127 2.65 -9.80 -12.10
C ALA A 127 3.10 -11.26 -12.12
N GLY A 128 3.58 -11.77 -10.98
CA GLY A 128 3.91 -13.18 -10.80
C GLY A 128 2.69 -14.06 -10.52
N GLY A 129 2.90 -15.36 -10.43
CA GLY A 129 1.87 -16.35 -10.13
C GLY A 129 2.45 -17.67 -9.60
N LEU A 130 1.59 -18.65 -9.37
CA LEU A 130 1.96 -20.00 -8.93
C LEU A 130 2.20 -20.92 -10.13
N LYS A 131 3.15 -21.85 -9.99
CA LYS A 131 3.36 -22.97 -10.96
C LYS A 131 3.49 -22.53 -12.43
N GLY A 132 4.12 -21.37 -12.66
CA GLY A 132 4.33 -20.85 -14.03
C GLY A 132 3.20 -19.98 -14.56
N HIS A 133 2.08 -19.83 -13.85
CA HIS A 133 1.02 -18.89 -14.17
C HIS A 133 1.44 -17.44 -13.89
N ARG A 134 0.69 -16.49 -14.41
CA ARG A 134 0.87 -15.05 -14.23
C ARG A 134 -0.42 -14.37 -13.77
N GLY A 135 -0.29 -13.16 -13.25
CA GLY A 135 -1.47 -12.40 -12.82
C GLY A 135 -2.14 -13.04 -11.62
N ALA A 136 -1.38 -13.49 -10.61
CA ALA A 136 -1.96 -14.06 -9.39
C ALA A 136 -2.87 -13.04 -8.70
N VAL A 137 -4.11 -13.43 -8.44
CA VAL A 137 -5.07 -12.63 -7.71
C VAL A 137 -4.96 -12.94 -6.23
N THR A 138 -4.83 -11.91 -5.41
CA THR A 138 -4.76 -12.00 -3.94
C THR A 138 -5.85 -11.15 -3.29
N PRO A 139 -6.26 -11.46 -2.04
CA PRO A 139 -7.34 -10.72 -1.36
C PRO A 139 -7.03 -9.24 -1.14
N CYS A 140 -5.75 -8.87 -1.01
CA CYS A 140 -5.31 -7.48 -0.86
C CYS A 140 -3.82 -7.33 -1.13
N CYS A 141 -3.36 -6.08 -1.26
CA CYS A 141 -1.95 -5.74 -1.47
C CYS A 141 -1.02 -6.08 -0.30
N GLN A 142 -1.56 -6.38 0.88
CA GLN A 142 -0.79 -6.76 2.06
C GLN A 142 -0.28 -8.21 1.99
N THR A 143 -0.93 -9.06 1.20
CA THR A 143 -0.54 -10.47 1.03
C THR A 143 0.60 -10.60 0.03
N MET A 144 1.80 -10.15 0.42
CA MET A 144 2.97 -10.06 -0.45
C MET A 144 3.95 -11.23 -0.33
N GLY A 145 3.59 -12.29 0.38
CA GLY A 145 4.42 -13.48 0.54
C GLY A 145 4.82 -14.14 -0.79
N PRO A 146 5.83 -15.03 -0.78
CA PRO A 146 6.24 -15.74 -1.99
C PRO A 146 5.04 -16.50 -2.58
N PRO A 147 4.77 -16.35 -3.89
CA PRO A 147 3.60 -16.95 -4.53
C PRO A 147 3.51 -18.46 -4.38
N ALA A 148 4.66 -19.12 -4.20
CA ALA A 148 4.77 -20.57 -4.24
C ALA A 148 4.08 -21.31 -3.08
N GLU A 149 3.78 -20.62 -1.97
CA GLU A 149 3.28 -21.25 -0.73
C GLU A 149 2.00 -20.57 -0.21
N SER A 150 1.48 -19.62 -0.94
CA SER A 150 0.44 -18.74 -0.43
C SER A 150 -0.94 -19.34 -0.67
N LEU A 151 -1.62 -19.74 0.40
CA LEU A 151 -3.07 -19.98 0.44
C LEU A 151 -3.88 -18.73 0.01
N SER A 152 -3.22 -17.59 -0.10
CA SER A 152 -3.82 -16.32 -0.48
C SER A 152 -3.98 -16.10 -1.99
N VAL A 153 -3.55 -17.02 -2.84
CA VAL A 153 -3.79 -16.91 -4.30
C VAL A 153 -5.15 -17.48 -4.63
N LEU A 154 -6.03 -16.60 -5.07
CA LEU A 154 -7.45 -16.90 -5.34
C LEU A 154 -7.73 -17.22 -6.81
N GLY A 155 -6.77 -17.02 -7.68
CA GLY A 155 -6.84 -17.31 -9.10
C GLY A 155 -5.71 -16.68 -9.90
N HIS A 156 -5.75 -16.83 -11.23
CA HIS A 156 -4.72 -16.31 -12.13
C HIS A 156 -5.35 -15.71 -13.39
N MET A 157 -5.00 -14.46 -13.69
CA MET A 157 -5.59 -13.70 -14.79
C MET A 157 -5.07 -14.12 -16.18
N ASP A 158 -4.07 -14.97 -16.26
CA ASP A 158 -3.61 -15.55 -17.53
C ASP A 158 -4.46 -16.73 -18.02
N THR A 159 -5.26 -17.32 -17.12
CA THR A 159 -6.10 -18.49 -17.43
C THR A 159 -7.56 -18.31 -17.06
N GLN A 160 -7.90 -17.25 -16.34
CA GLN A 160 -9.25 -16.99 -15.84
C GLN A 160 -9.67 -15.55 -16.14
N THR A 161 -10.94 -15.33 -16.34
CA THR A 161 -11.54 -14.00 -16.40
C THR A 161 -11.70 -13.42 -14.99
N PHE A 162 -11.92 -12.11 -14.91
CA PHE A 162 -12.24 -11.44 -13.65
C PHE A 162 -13.44 -12.11 -12.95
N GLU A 163 -14.51 -12.40 -13.70
CA GLU A 163 -15.74 -12.98 -13.16
C GLU A 163 -15.51 -14.39 -12.62
N GLU A 164 -14.75 -15.22 -13.34
CA GLU A 164 -14.41 -16.58 -12.90
C GLU A 164 -13.59 -16.59 -11.60
N VAL A 165 -12.70 -15.63 -11.40
CA VAL A 165 -11.97 -15.50 -10.15
C VAL A 165 -12.87 -14.95 -9.05
N TRP A 166 -13.59 -13.86 -9.31
CA TRP A 166 -14.40 -13.15 -8.32
C TRP A 166 -15.56 -13.98 -7.78
N MET A 167 -16.20 -14.79 -8.66
CA MET A 167 -17.29 -15.69 -8.33
C MET A 167 -16.85 -17.14 -8.09
N GLY A 168 -15.54 -17.40 -8.13
CA GLY A 168 -15.00 -18.74 -7.96
C GLY A 168 -14.94 -19.20 -6.50
N ASP A 169 -14.88 -20.52 -6.32
CA ASP A 169 -14.94 -21.18 -5.02
C ASP A 169 -13.94 -20.66 -4.00
N LEU A 170 -12.72 -20.30 -4.43
CA LEU A 170 -11.70 -19.78 -3.51
C LEU A 170 -12.10 -18.43 -2.92
N TYR A 171 -12.65 -17.54 -3.74
CA TYR A 171 -13.12 -16.24 -3.29
C TYR A 171 -14.41 -16.35 -2.46
N GLU A 172 -15.32 -17.25 -2.84
CA GLU A 172 -16.54 -17.54 -2.07
C GLU A 172 -16.20 -18.12 -0.70
N ASN A 173 -15.27 -19.08 -0.63
CA ASN A 173 -14.81 -19.65 0.63
C ASN A 173 -14.16 -18.60 1.55
N LEU A 174 -13.38 -17.67 0.97
CA LEU A 174 -12.78 -16.55 1.72
C LEU A 174 -13.88 -15.65 2.32
N ARG A 175 -14.90 -15.28 1.53
CA ARG A 175 -16.02 -14.47 2.00
C ARG A 175 -16.84 -15.20 3.08
N ASP A 176 -17.13 -16.46 2.86
CA ASP A 176 -17.86 -17.30 3.83
C ASP A 176 -17.13 -17.40 5.16
N ALA A 177 -15.83 -17.66 5.14
CA ALA A 177 -15.00 -17.69 6.33
C ALA A 177 -15.00 -16.34 7.08
N HIS A 178 -14.92 -15.23 6.33
CA HIS A 178 -14.99 -13.90 6.93
C HIS A 178 -16.36 -13.57 7.53
N MET A 179 -17.45 -14.01 6.91
CA MET A 179 -18.81 -13.83 7.46
C MET A 179 -19.04 -14.65 8.72
N LYS A 180 -18.45 -15.85 8.79
CA LYS A 180 -18.61 -16.77 9.93
C LYS A 180 -17.58 -16.56 11.03
N GLY A 181 -16.53 -15.74 10.80
CA GLY A 181 -15.42 -15.58 11.73
C GLY A 181 -14.48 -16.79 11.81
N GLU A 182 -14.48 -17.64 10.78
CA GLU A 182 -13.69 -18.88 10.69
C GLU A 182 -12.35 -18.66 9.97
N PHE A 183 -11.55 -17.71 10.46
CA PHE A 183 -10.33 -17.22 9.77
C PHE A 183 -9.19 -18.25 9.70
N ASP A 184 -9.29 -19.39 10.37
CA ASP A 184 -8.32 -20.49 10.28
C ASP A 184 -8.53 -21.37 9.04
N ARG A 185 -9.60 -21.13 8.29
CA ARG A 185 -9.92 -21.88 7.06
C ARG A 185 -9.28 -21.29 5.79
N VAL A 186 -8.79 -20.07 5.87
CA VAL A 186 -8.36 -19.26 4.71
C VAL A 186 -7.05 -18.53 4.96
#